data_406e3e5098c934ec9059b152ec2b594b
#
_entry.id   406e3e5098c934ec9059b152ec2b594b
#
_cell.length_a   1.000
_cell.length_b   1.000
_cell.length_c   1.000
_cell.angle_alpha   90.00
_cell.angle_beta   90.00
_cell.angle_gamma   90.00
#
_symmetry.space_group_name_H-M   'P 1'
#
loop_
_entity.id
_entity.type
_entity.pdbx_description
1 polymer ?
#
loop_
_entity_poly.entity_id
_entity_poly.type
_entity_poly.pdbx_seq_one_letter_code
_entity_poly.pdbx_strand_id
1 'polypeptide(L)'
;MFGPALTLVLALVSSAVIASPAVDNAHKNAIASLNPSSTSLPFHFPESVYENTPYSGAVSSSLSKEDDLKTAIDFISNKLNLGASDFKVFNSFTDDAGVTHVPALFQKRPRSICTKAALDFEKASATASAQLGIPVYSEFEHVLEYVEQPDGKIVYAYKFQLRDNPLTKWVQVWSDATTGKVIQAVDFGNEASYKVIPIPRRDVTEGFSTVSNPELQGSSPNGWTAGKATEGNNAITKNPSGKTTLSTSDGVFNTKFNGNDEPGTADNIAASAVSLFYLTNVMHDITYQYGFTEKAGNFQKDNFGKGGKGSDAVTINVQSSRGTDNANFYTPADGQPGEMNMFRFTYTTPNRDGGFDSGIPIHEFGHGVSNRLTGGSATGGCLSTDEARGMGEGWSDMMALMVLAKSSDTATTSIPMGTYVVNDAAGIRSHPYTTDMKVNPLTYSDLQTRDEVHDVGEVWASLLWEVYWGLVTKRGFSANLNNAKQSAGNIVAMQIIIGGMMLQPCNPTFLSARDAIIAADASYYKGANKCDIIKAFAKRGMGPKATSSRRNDFSVPSECSGDTPPPRSTTTTTATKTRTTTTTARRTTTTTRRATTTTRRATTTTRRTRTTTTASKPEPTEACDIVDFCCLMLGHYCT
;
A
#
# COMPACT_ATOMS: atom_id res chain seq x y z
N MET A 1 -43.60 5.33 -34.37
CA MET A 1 -43.68 4.71 -33.02
C MET A 1 -42.86 3.46 -33.07
N PHE A 2 -41.63 3.54 -32.61
CA PHE A 2 -40.73 2.39 -32.49
C PHE A 2 -40.94 1.85 -31.07
N GLY A 3 -41.40 0.60 -30.97
CA GLY A 3 -41.45 -0.09 -29.70
C GLY A 3 -40.05 -0.48 -29.24
N PRO A 4 -39.82 -0.60 -27.93
CA PRO A 4 -38.50 -0.99 -27.42
C PRO A 4 -38.17 -2.42 -27.88
N ALA A 5 -37.03 -2.57 -28.53
CA ALA A 5 -36.49 -3.87 -28.85
C ALA A 5 -35.91 -4.49 -27.57
N LEU A 6 -36.47 -5.60 -27.12
CA LEU A 6 -35.93 -6.40 -26.02
C LEU A 6 -34.66 -7.09 -26.52
N THR A 7 -33.49 -6.58 -26.15
CA THR A 7 -32.22 -7.23 -26.42
C THR A 7 -31.88 -8.12 -25.22
N LEU A 8 -32.10 -9.41 -25.36
CA LEU A 8 -31.77 -10.40 -24.33
C LEU A 8 -30.27 -10.71 -24.42
N VAL A 9 -29.47 -10.18 -23.48
CA VAL A 9 -28.07 -10.56 -23.32
C VAL A 9 -28.00 -11.80 -22.42
N LEU A 10 -27.75 -12.94 -23.03
CA LEU A 10 -27.60 -14.20 -22.30
C LEU A 10 -26.15 -14.33 -21.82
N ALA A 11 -25.87 -14.01 -20.56
CA ALA A 11 -24.61 -14.36 -19.92
C ALA A 11 -24.81 -15.68 -19.15
N LEU A 12 -24.42 -16.79 -19.74
CA LEU A 12 -24.24 -18.05 -19.01
C LEU A 12 -22.98 -17.88 -18.15
N VAL A 13 -23.15 -17.46 -16.92
CA VAL A 13 -22.05 -17.35 -15.95
C VAL A 13 -21.96 -18.66 -15.20
N SER A 14 -21.16 -19.57 -15.70
CA SER A 14 -20.40 -20.45 -14.81
C SER A 14 -19.23 -19.60 -14.32
N SER A 15 -19.40 -18.87 -13.21
CA SER A 15 -18.36 -18.07 -12.52
C SER A 15 -17.33 -17.35 -13.42
N ALA A 16 -17.75 -16.69 -14.49
CA ALA A 16 -16.85 -16.00 -15.40
C ALA A 16 -17.23 -14.54 -15.56
N VAL A 17 -16.30 -13.65 -15.26
CA VAL A 17 -16.32 -12.23 -15.63
C VAL A 17 -16.34 -12.16 -17.16
N ILE A 18 -17.24 -11.36 -17.73
CA ILE A 18 -17.31 -11.17 -19.19
C ILE A 18 -16.09 -10.36 -19.62
N ALA A 19 -15.11 -11.02 -20.24
CA ALA A 19 -14.01 -10.36 -20.91
C ALA A 19 -14.35 -10.13 -22.38
N SER A 20 -13.99 -8.97 -22.92
CA SER A 20 -14.01 -8.70 -24.36
C SER A 20 -12.96 -9.58 -25.07
N PRO A 21 -13.12 -9.91 -26.37
CA PRO A 21 -12.14 -10.72 -27.11
C PRO A 21 -10.70 -10.16 -27.11
N ALA A 22 -10.53 -8.85 -26.94
CA ALA A 22 -9.22 -8.22 -26.83
C ALA A 22 -8.57 -8.47 -25.45
N VAL A 23 -9.38 -8.54 -24.39
CA VAL A 23 -8.95 -8.87 -23.03
C VAL A 23 -8.53 -10.35 -22.94
N ASP A 24 -9.23 -11.25 -23.64
CA ASP A 24 -8.93 -12.68 -23.65
C ASP A 24 -7.53 -12.98 -24.26
N ASN A 25 -7.14 -12.28 -25.31
CA ASN A 25 -5.81 -12.43 -25.90
C ASN A 25 -4.67 -11.84 -25.04
N ALA A 26 -4.93 -10.73 -24.35
CA ALA A 26 -3.96 -10.14 -23.43
C ALA A 26 -3.74 -11.02 -22.20
N HIS A 27 -4.81 -11.57 -21.62
CA HIS A 27 -4.73 -12.55 -20.54
C HIS A 27 -3.98 -13.83 -20.95
N LYS A 28 -4.28 -14.40 -22.11
CA LYS A 28 -3.55 -15.59 -22.63
C LYS A 28 -2.07 -15.31 -22.79
N ASN A 29 -1.70 -14.11 -23.26
CA ASN A 29 -0.30 -13.72 -23.43
C ASN A 29 0.40 -13.42 -22.09
N ALA A 30 -0.28 -12.77 -21.15
CA ALA A 30 0.27 -12.50 -19.81
C ALA A 30 0.58 -13.80 -19.07
N ILE A 31 -0.34 -14.77 -19.10
CA ILE A 31 -0.16 -16.04 -18.41
C ILE A 31 0.85 -16.95 -19.15
N ALA A 32 0.91 -16.93 -20.47
CA ALA A 32 1.98 -17.58 -21.24
C ALA A 32 3.38 -17.04 -20.91
N SER A 33 3.47 -15.75 -20.52
CA SER A 33 4.73 -15.14 -20.06
C SER A 33 5.14 -15.54 -18.64
N LEU A 34 4.22 -16.08 -17.84
CA LEU A 34 4.49 -16.50 -16.46
C LEU A 34 5.37 -17.73 -16.35
N ASN A 35 5.42 -18.57 -17.41
CA ASN A 35 6.29 -19.74 -17.43
C ASN A 35 6.67 -20.15 -18.88
N PRO A 36 7.74 -19.57 -19.45
CA PRO A 36 8.13 -19.83 -20.84
C PRO A 36 8.60 -21.27 -21.12
N SER A 37 8.75 -22.10 -20.10
CA SER A 37 9.19 -23.49 -20.21
C SER A 37 8.11 -24.53 -19.89
N SER A 38 6.89 -24.13 -19.52
CA SER A 38 5.80 -25.08 -19.29
C SER A 38 4.92 -25.20 -20.52
N THR A 39 4.69 -26.45 -20.93
CA THR A 39 3.58 -26.83 -21.82
C THR A 39 2.32 -26.08 -21.38
N SER A 40 1.71 -25.35 -22.31
CA SER A 40 0.53 -24.50 -22.14
C SER A 40 -0.41 -25.02 -21.05
N LEU A 41 -0.56 -24.22 -19.97
CA LEU A 41 -1.64 -24.44 -19.02
C LEU A 41 -2.96 -24.32 -19.79
N PRO A 42 -3.92 -25.21 -19.57
CA PRO A 42 -5.22 -25.12 -20.22
C PRO A 42 -6.00 -23.94 -19.59
N PHE A 43 -5.71 -22.73 -20.06
CA PHE A 43 -6.60 -21.60 -19.82
C PHE A 43 -7.77 -21.75 -20.76
N HIS A 44 -8.84 -22.24 -20.23
CA HIS A 44 -10.10 -22.32 -20.95
C HIS A 44 -11.08 -21.40 -20.25
N PHE A 45 -11.25 -20.21 -20.81
CA PHE A 45 -12.49 -19.48 -20.64
C PHE A 45 -13.49 -20.15 -21.59
N PRO A 46 -14.65 -20.59 -21.12
CA PRO A 46 -15.70 -21.01 -22.04
C PRO A 46 -15.94 -19.85 -23.00
N GLU A 47 -15.92 -20.13 -24.30
CA GLU A 47 -16.23 -19.10 -25.29
C GLU A 47 -17.57 -18.48 -24.92
N SER A 48 -17.57 -17.18 -24.66
CA SER A 48 -18.81 -16.45 -24.50
C SER A 48 -19.45 -16.33 -25.87
N VAL A 49 -20.48 -17.12 -26.10
CA VAL A 49 -21.27 -17.03 -27.31
C VAL A 49 -22.23 -15.86 -27.16
N TYR A 50 -21.94 -14.74 -27.85
CA TYR A 50 -22.87 -13.63 -27.96
C TYR A 50 -23.81 -13.92 -29.13
N GLU A 51 -25.08 -14.20 -28.82
CA GLU A 51 -26.12 -14.34 -29.82
C GLU A 51 -27.12 -13.20 -29.68
N ASN A 52 -27.19 -12.37 -30.71
CA ASN A 52 -28.22 -11.35 -30.88
C ASN A 52 -29.37 -11.96 -31.69
N THR A 53 -30.19 -12.81 -31.05
CA THR A 53 -31.36 -13.41 -31.70
C THR A 53 -32.59 -12.64 -31.24
N PRO A 54 -33.32 -11.95 -32.13
CA PRO A 54 -34.61 -11.33 -31.75
C PRO A 54 -35.57 -12.41 -31.25
N TYR A 55 -36.13 -12.20 -30.08
CA TYR A 55 -37.18 -13.06 -29.56
C TYR A 55 -38.43 -12.92 -30.45
N SER A 56 -38.87 -14.03 -31.09
CA SER A 56 -40.03 -14.05 -31.99
C SER A 56 -41.35 -14.28 -31.26
N GLY A 57 -41.38 -14.36 -29.94
CA GLY A 57 -42.58 -14.43 -29.13
C GLY A 57 -43.28 -13.06 -29.04
N ALA A 58 -44.60 -13.04 -28.93
CA ALA A 58 -45.38 -11.81 -28.74
C ALA A 58 -45.03 -11.20 -27.37
N VAL A 59 -44.22 -10.12 -27.38
CA VAL A 59 -43.94 -9.32 -26.18
C VAL A 59 -45.02 -8.27 -26.06
N SER A 60 -45.81 -8.34 -25.01
CA SER A 60 -46.76 -7.29 -24.64
C SER A 60 -45.99 -6.07 -24.13
N SER A 61 -46.37 -4.89 -24.55
CA SER A 61 -45.74 -3.61 -24.16
C SER A 61 -45.94 -3.19 -22.68
N SER A 62 -46.43 -4.11 -21.84
CA SER A 62 -46.74 -3.89 -20.43
C SER A 62 -46.35 -5.07 -19.53
N LEU A 63 -45.20 -5.72 -19.82
CA LEU A 63 -44.70 -6.82 -18.99
C LEU A 63 -44.20 -6.31 -17.64
N SER A 64 -44.59 -7.02 -16.58
CA SER A 64 -44.03 -6.81 -15.26
C SER A 64 -42.61 -7.40 -15.17
N LYS A 65 -41.84 -7.01 -14.17
CA LYS A 65 -40.48 -7.55 -13.92
C LYS A 65 -40.48 -9.09 -13.74
N GLU A 66 -41.59 -9.64 -13.27
CA GLU A 66 -41.81 -11.09 -13.15
C GLU A 66 -42.02 -11.75 -14.51
N ASP A 67 -42.67 -11.06 -15.44
CA ASP A 67 -42.91 -11.57 -16.80
C ASP A 67 -41.64 -11.59 -17.63
N ASP A 68 -40.77 -10.58 -17.48
CA ASP A 68 -39.42 -10.51 -18.10
C ASP A 68 -38.56 -11.71 -17.66
N LEU A 69 -38.56 -11.99 -16.36
CA LEU A 69 -37.83 -13.12 -15.78
C LEU A 69 -38.33 -14.47 -16.33
N LYS A 70 -39.64 -14.65 -16.36
CA LYS A 70 -40.22 -15.87 -16.91
C LYS A 70 -39.91 -16.03 -18.39
N THR A 71 -40.02 -14.96 -19.16
CA THR A 71 -39.70 -14.95 -20.60
C THR A 71 -38.24 -15.33 -20.84
N ALA A 72 -37.31 -14.81 -20.02
CA ALA A 72 -35.91 -15.17 -20.11
C ALA A 72 -35.65 -16.64 -19.78
N ILE A 73 -36.27 -17.18 -18.72
CA ILE A 73 -36.14 -18.58 -18.33
C ILE A 73 -36.72 -19.50 -19.41
N ASP A 74 -37.89 -19.16 -19.95
CA ASP A 74 -38.54 -19.95 -21.00
C ASP A 74 -37.68 -19.96 -22.28
N PHE A 75 -37.09 -18.83 -22.65
CA PHE A 75 -36.16 -18.74 -23.79
C PHE A 75 -34.94 -19.64 -23.60
N ILE A 76 -34.27 -19.55 -22.43
CA ILE A 76 -33.10 -20.36 -22.11
C ILE A 76 -33.47 -21.85 -22.09
N SER A 77 -34.55 -22.19 -21.44
CA SER A 77 -35.05 -23.57 -21.32
C SER A 77 -35.30 -24.19 -22.68
N ASN A 78 -35.99 -23.47 -23.57
CA ASN A 78 -36.27 -23.92 -24.92
C ASN A 78 -35.00 -24.07 -25.78
N LYS A 79 -34.08 -23.07 -25.70
CA LYS A 79 -32.86 -23.07 -26.50
C LYS A 79 -31.89 -24.18 -26.11
N LEU A 80 -31.77 -24.46 -24.81
CA LEU A 80 -30.83 -25.45 -24.29
C LEU A 80 -31.49 -26.81 -24.03
N ASN A 81 -32.78 -26.96 -24.33
CA ASN A 81 -33.60 -28.16 -24.07
C ASN A 81 -33.48 -28.64 -22.62
N LEU A 82 -33.70 -27.71 -21.70
CA LEU A 82 -33.55 -27.90 -20.25
C LEU A 82 -34.84 -27.51 -19.53
N GLY A 83 -35.04 -28.02 -18.33
CA GLY A 83 -36.21 -27.64 -17.51
C GLY A 83 -36.01 -26.29 -16.82
N ALA A 84 -37.04 -25.51 -16.62
CA ALA A 84 -37.01 -24.26 -15.87
C ALA A 84 -36.44 -24.44 -14.44
N SER A 85 -36.60 -25.64 -13.86
CA SER A 85 -36.03 -26.03 -12.56
C SER A 85 -34.51 -26.25 -12.57
N ASP A 86 -33.88 -26.30 -13.75
CA ASP A 86 -32.43 -26.51 -13.90
C ASP A 86 -31.67 -25.19 -13.77
N PHE A 87 -32.36 -24.06 -13.61
CA PHE A 87 -31.77 -22.73 -13.48
C PHE A 87 -32.09 -22.09 -12.14
N LYS A 88 -31.10 -21.38 -11.58
CA LYS A 88 -31.29 -20.46 -10.46
C LYS A 88 -30.94 -19.04 -10.93
N VAL A 89 -31.93 -18.17 -10.86
CA VAL A 89 -31.74 -16.74 -11.13
C VAL A 89 -31.33 -16.05 -9.84
N PHE A 90 -30.24 -15.27 -9.87
CA PHE A 90 -29.72 -14.58 -8.69
C PHE A 90 -30.32 -13.20 -8.49
N ASN A 91 -30.40 -12.44 -9.56
CA ASN A 91 -30.94 -11.09 -9.52
C ASN A 91 -31.31 -10.67 -10.94
N SER A 92 -32.33 -9.85 -11.09
CA SER A 92 -32.60 -9.20 -12.37
C SER A 92 -32.58 -7.70 -12.17
N PHE A 93 -31.95 -6.97 -13.07
CA PHE A 93 -31.98 -5.50 -13.06
C PHE A 93 -32.20 -4.98 -14.47
N THR A 94 -32.83 -3.82 -14.58
CA THR A 94 -33.02 -3.10 -15.83
C THR A 94 -32.12 -1.90 -15.82
N ASP A 95 -31.31 -1.73 -16.87
CA ASP A 95 -30.42 -0.59 -17.01
C ASP A 95 -31.14 0.66 -17.50
N ASP A 96 -30.42 1.78 -17.54
CA ASP A 96 -30.96 3.09 -17.96
C ASP A 96 -31.39 3.11 -19.44
N ALA A 97 -30.99 2.14 -20.23
CA ALA A 97 -31.43 1.97 -21.63
C ALA A 97 -32.73 1.14 -21.74
N GLY A 98 -33.26 0.66 -20.62
CA GLY A 98 -34.46 -0.17 -20.57
C GLY A 98 -34.21 -1.65 -20.89
N VAL A 99 -32.95 -2.11 -20.86
CA VAL A 99 -32.57 -3.52 -21.06
C VAL A 99 -32.60 -4.26 -19.73
N THR A 100 -33.38 -5.35 -19.67
CA THR A 100 -33.43 -6.20 -18.49
C THR A 100 -32.36 -7.29 -18.58
N HIS A 101 -31.46 -7.30 -17.60
CA HIS A 101 -30.39 -8.29 -17.43
C HIS A 101 -30.84 -9.37 -16.46
N VAL A 102 -30.75 -10.62 -16.88
CA VAL A 102 -31.17 -11.79 -16.08
C VAL A 102 -30.02 -12.77 -15.97
N PRO A 103 -29.12 -12.62 -14.99
CA PRO A 103 -28.07 -13.60 -14.72
C PRO A 103 -28.71 -14.88 -14.12
N ALA A 104 -28.52 -16.00 -14.83
CA ALA A 104 -28.99 -17.31 -14.42
C ALA A 104 -27.86 -18.31 -14.37
N LEU A 105 -27.76 -19.09 -13.30
CA LEU A 105 -26.85 -20.20 -13.17
C LEU A 105 -27.58 -21.51 -13.51
N PHE A 106 -26.95 -22.31 -14.36
CA PHE A 106 -27.38 -23.65 -14.64
C PHE A 106 -26.98 -24.59 -13.50
N GLN A 107 -27.95 -25.23 -12.85
CA GLN A 107 -27.75 -26.24 -11.82
C GLN A 107 -27.87 -27.64 -12.44
N LYS A 108 -26.82 -28.12 -13.08
CA LYS A 108 -26.76 -29.54 -13.43
C LYS A 108 -26.47 -30.31 -12.14
N ARG A 109 -27.41 -31.10 -11.67
CA ARG A 109 -27.16 -32.02 -10.55
C ARG A 109 -26.16 -33.07 -10.98
N PRO A 110 -24.94 -33.11 -10.42
CA PRO A 110 -24.06 -34.25 -10.64
C PRO A 110 -24.73 -35.49 -10.04
N ARG A 111 -24.98 -36.52 -10.83
CA ARG A 111 -25.38 -37.80 -10.28
C ARG A 111 -24.19 -38.35 -9.50
N SER A 112 -24.27 -38.29 -8.15
CA SER A 112 -23.37 -38.92 -7.19
C SER A 112 -21.86 -38.76 -7.45
N ILE A 113 -21.29 -37.61 -7.10
CA ILE A 113 -19.86 -37.49 -6.88
C ILE A 113 -19.63 -36.75 -5.56
N CYS A 114 -19.67 -37.49 -4.42
CA CYS A 114 -19.01 -37.05 -3.20
C CYS A 114 -17.53 -37.43 -3.31
N THR A 115 -16.68 -36.51 -3.71
CA THR A 115 -15.23 -36.73 -3.65
C THR A 115 -14.70 -35.98 -2.43
N LYS A 116 -14.19 -36.75 -1.46
CA LYS A 116 -13.38 -36.19 -0.38
C LYS A 116 -12.10 -35.63 -1.00
N ALA A 117 -11.68 -34.43 -0.60
CA ALA A 117 -10.37 -33.92 -1.01
C ALA A 117 -9.28 -34.94 -0.60
N ALA A 118 -8.48 -35.39 -1.56
CA ALA A 118 -7.39 -36.34 -1.30
C ALA A 118 -6.15 -35.65 -0.73
N LEU A 119 -5.98 -34.36 -1.05
CA LEU A 119 -4.93 -33.50 -0.49
C LEU A 119 -5.54 -32.50 0.50
N ASP A 120 -4.81 -32.19 1.55
CA ASP A 120 -5.09 -31.02 2.36
C ASP A 120 -4.79 -29.71 1.59
N PHE A 121 -5.36 -28.61 2.05
CA PHE A 121 -5.18 -27.31 1.40
C PHE A 121 -3.70 -26.90 1.31
N GLU A 122 -2.91 -27.15 2.36
CA GLU A 122 -1.49 -26.76 2.39
C GLU A 122 -0.71 -27.42 1.25
N LYS A 123 -0.91 -28.71 1.01
CA LYS A 123 -0.26 -29.43 -0.09
C LYS A 123 -0.77 -29.00 -1.46
N ALA A 124 -2.08 -28.82 -1.61
CA ALA A 124 -2.66 -28.41 -2.88
C ALA A 124 -2.20 -26.98 -3.25
N SER A 125 -2.23 -26.04 -2.30
CA SER A 125 -1.81 -24.66 -2.51
C SER A 125 -0.30 -24.54 -2.75
N ALA A 126 0.53 -25.31 -2.05
CA ALA A 126 1.97 -25.36 -2.29
C ALA A 126 2.30 -25.89 -3.71
N THR A 127 1.57 -26.90 -4.18
CA THR A 127 1.73 -27.43 -5.56
C THR A 127 1.36 -26.38 -6.61
N ALA A 128 0.23 -25.69 -6.43
CA ALA A 128 -0.20 -24.62 -7.33
C ALA A 128 0.75 -23.42 -7.30
N SER A 129 1.22 -23.03 -6.12
CA SER A 129 2.22 -21.97 -5.93
C SER A 129 3.52 -22.29 -6.66
N ALA A 130 4.02 -23.52 -6.52
CA ALA A 130 5.22 -23.98 -7.22
C ALA A 130 5.02 -24.03 -8.74
N GLN A 131 3.82 -24.43 -9.21
CA GLN A 131 3.48 -24.50 -10.63
C GLN A 131 3.47 -23.12 -11.29
N LEU A 132 2.98 -22.08 -10.60
CA LEU A 132 2.85 -20.73 -11.16
C LEU A 132 4.00 -19.79 -10.74
N GLY A 133 4.83 -20.20 -9.79
CA GLY A 133 5.90 -19.37 -9.25
C GLY A 133 5.39 -18.14 -8.47
N ILE A 134 4.19 -18.22 -7.91
CA ILE A 134 3.54 -17.13 -7.19
C ILE A 134 3.20 -17.61 -5.76
N PRO A 135 3.55 -16.86 -4.70
CA PRO A 135 3.24 -17.25 -3.33
C PRO A 135 1.73 -17.34 -3.04
N VAL A 136 1.35 -18.21 -2.09
CA VAL A 136 -0.02 -18.30 -1.61
C VAL A 136 -0.39 -17.01 -0.87
N TYR A 137 -1.54 -16.42 -1.21
CA TYR A 137 -2.07 -15.24 -0.52
C TYR A 137 -3.01 -15.70 0.60
N SER A 138 -2.52 -15.62 1.83
CA SER A 138 -3.19 -16.18 3.01
C SER A 138 -4.29 -15.30 3.61
N GLU A 139 -4.53 -14.10 3.08
CA GLU A 139 -5.56 -13.19 3.61
C GLU A 139 -6.96 -13.49 3.08
N PHE A 140 -7.07 -14.40 2.10
CA PHE A 140 -8.34 -14.93 1.62
C PHE A 140 -8.52 -16.37 2.05
N GLU A 141 -9.67 -16.67 2.63
CA GLU A 141 -10.05 -18.05 2.94
C GLU A 141 -10.22 -18.85 1.66
N HIS A 142 -9.69 -20.07 1.65
CA HIS A 142 -9.90 -20.99 0.55
C HIS A 142 -11.29 -21.63 0.62
N VAL A 143 -11.85 -21.94 -0.54
CA VAL A 143 -13.15 -22.61 -0.66
C VAL A 143 -12.98 -23.87 -1.49
N LEU A 144 -13.73 -24.93 -1.15
CA LEU A 144 -13.84 -26.14 -1.97
C LEU A 144 -15.10 -26.04 -2.81
N GLU A 145 -14.94 -26.19 -4.14
CA GLU A 145 -16.07 -26.17 -5.08
C GLU A 145 -15.87 -27.14 -6.25
N TYR A 146 -16.94 -27.42 -6.99
CA TYR A 146 -16.87 -28.23 -8.18
C TYR A 146 -16.69 -27.36 -9.41
N VAL A 147 -15.73 -27.72 -10.25
CA VAL A 147 -15.38 -26.99 -11.48
C VAL A 147 -15.60 -27.90 -12.67
N GLU A 148 -16.45 -27.47 -13.60
CA GLU A 148 -16.61 -28.17 -14.88
C GLU A 148 -15.47 -27.81 -15.81
N GLN A 149 -14.82 -28.84 -16.37
CA GLN A 149 -13.75 -28.69 -17.35
C GLN A 149 -14.33 -28.65 -18.77
N PRO A 150 -13.58 -28.17 -19.78
CA PRO A 150 -14.04 -28.08 -21.16
C PRO A 150 -14.53 -29.41 -21.77
N ASP A 151 -13.98 -30.50 -21.28
CA ASP A 151 -14.36 -31.85 -21.67
C ASP A 151 -15.65 -32.34 -20.97
N GLY A 152 -16.30 -31.50 -20.19
CA GLY A 152 -17.50 -31.78 -19.39
C GLY A 152 -17.21 -32.59 -18.13
N LYS A 153 -15.94 -32.82 -17.77
CA LYS A 153 -15.55 -33.45 -16.52
C LYS A 153 -15.68 -32.50 -15.36
N ILE A 154 -16.30 -32.94 -14.28
CA ILE A 154 -16.41 -32.18 -13.04
C ILE A 154 -15.26 -32.56 -12.12
N VAL A 155 -14.50 -31.55 -11.66
CA VAL A 155 -13.37 -31.72 -10.75
C VAL A 155 -13.67 -31.02 -9.43
N TYR A 156 -13.42 -31.68 -8.31
CA TYR A 156 -13.48 -31.06 -6.98
C TYR A 156 -12.19 -30.30 -6.73
N ALA A 157 -12.26 -29.00 -6.47
CA ALA A 157 -11.11 -28.12 -6.47
C ALA A 157 -11.10 -27.15 -5.29
N TYR A 158 -9.89 -26.84 -4.81
CA TYR A 158 -9.66 -25.71 -3.95
C TYR A 158 -9.61 -24.43 -4.77
N LYS A 159 -10.41 -23.44 -4.41
CA LYS A 159 -10.39 -22.08 -4.92
C LYS A 159 -9.68 -21.19 -3.90
N PHE A 160 -8.62 -20.50 -4.30
CA PHE A 160 -7.83 -19.63 -3.46
C PHE A 160 -7.03 -18.65 -4.31
N GLN A 161 -6.26 -17.78 -3.68
CA GLN A 161 -5.51 -16.77 -4.39
C GLN A 161 -4.00 -16.95 -4.21
N LEU A 162 -3.27 -16.65 -5.28
CA LEU A 162 -1.82 -16.52 -5.31
C LEU A 162 -1.48 -15.06 -5.61
N ARG A 163 -0.48 -14.52 -4.91
CA ARG A 163 -0.09 -13.14 -5.07
C ARG A 163 1.36 -12.95 -4.66
N ASP A 164 2.13 -12.23 -5.47
CA ASP A 164 3.49 -11.85 -5.11
C ASP A 164 3.55 -10.49 -4.40
N ASN A 165 4.73 -10.18 -3.84
CA ASN A 165 5.03 -8.91 -3.23
C ASN A 165 6.49 -8.52 -3.60
N PRO A 166 6.72 -7.41 -4.32
CA PRO A 166 5.74 -6.41 -4.77
C PRO A 166 4.73 -7.02 -5.74
N LEU A 167 3.52 -6.42 -5.80
CA LEU A 167 2.45 -6.95 -6.64
C LEU A 167 2.81 -6.83 -8.13
N THR A 168 3.20 -7.93 -8.71
CA THR A 168 3.32 -8.08 -10.17
C THR A 168 2.36 -9.14 -10.71
N LYS A 169 1.85 -9.99 -9.82
CA LYS A 169 0.97 -11.10 -10.15
C LYS A 169 -0.04 -11.33 -9.04
N TRP A 170 -1.30 -11.33 -9.41
CA TRP A 170 -2.38 -11.68 -8.50
C TRP A 170 -3.41 -12.54 -9.23
N VAL A 171 -3.49 -13.81 -8.86
CA VAL A 171 -4.22 -14.81 -9.59
C VAL A 171 -5.15 -15.56 -8.65
N GLN A 172 -6.43 -15.67 -9.00
CA GLN A 172 -7.29 -16.67 -8.41
C GLN A 172 -7.10 -17.99 -9.13
N VAL A 173 -6.88 -19.04 -8.38
CA VAL A 173 -6.68 -20.37 -8.92
C VAL A 173 -7.70 -21.36 -8.40
N TRP A 174 -8.03 -22.32 -9.25
CA TRP A 174 -8.70 -23.56 -8.87
C TRP A 174 -7.70 -24.69 -9.01
N SER A 175 -7.40 -25.35 -7.91
CA SER A 175 -6.46 -26.46 -7.86
C SER A 175 -7.23 -27.75 -7.56
N ASP A 176 -7.05 -28.75 -8.40
CA ASP A 176 -7.63 -30.09 -8.22
C ASP A 176 -7.32 -30.61 -6.81
N ALA A 177 -8.34 -30.84 -6.01
CA ALA A 177 -8.23 -31.28 -4.62
C ALA A 177 -7.63 -32.71 -4.46
N THR A 178 -7.40 -33.43 -5.58
CA THR A 178 -6.76 -34.74 -5.59
C THR A 178 -5.30 -34.66 -5.96
N THR A 179 -4.92 -33.81 -6.92
CA THR A 179 -3.57 -33.74 -7.50
C THR A 179 -2.79 -32.48 -7.13
N GLY A 180 -3.46 -31.43 -6.66
CA GLY A 180 -2.88 -30.11 -6.42
C GLY A 180 -2.58 -29.31 -7.69
N LYS A 181 -2.86 -29.83 -8.87
CA LYS A 181 -2.61 -29.13 -10.14
C LYS A 181 -3.61 -28.02 -10.35
N VAL A 182 -3.13 -26.87 -10.85
CA VAL A 182 -4.00 -25.80 -11.31
C VAL A 182 -4.81 -26.27 -12.51
N ILE A 183 -6.14 -26.19 -12.39
CA ILE A 183 -7.10 -26.59 -13.43
C ILE A 183 -7.79 -25.38 -14.06
N GLN A 184 -7.81 -24.25 -13.35
CA GLN A 184 -8.30 -22.98 -13.83
C GLN A 184 -7.57 -21.85 -13.10
N ALA A 185 -7.35 -20.74 -13.77
CA ALA A 185 -6.81 -19.52 -13.15
C ALA A 185 -7.45 -18.28 -13.77
N VAL A 186 -7.62 -17.24 -12.95
CA VAL A 186 -8.07 -15.90 -13.37
C VAL A 186 -7.07 -14.90 -12.83
N ASP A 187 -6.46 -14.12 -13.70
CA ASP A 187 -5.58 -13.03 -13.31
C ASP A 187 -6.44 -11.81 -12.91
N PHE A 188 -6.23 -11.32 -11.70
CA PHE A 188 -6.88 -10.10 -11.21
C PHE A 188 -6.01 -8.87 -11.39
N GLY A 189 -4.86 -8.99 -12.05
CA GLY A 189 -4.01 -7.87 -12.37
C GLY A 189 -4.84 -6.79 -13.02
N ASN A 190 -4.99 -5.66 -12.35
CA ASN A 190 -5.54 -4.48 -12.96
C ASN A 190 -4.53 -4.05 -14.02
N GLU A 191 -4.82 -4.16 -15.31
CA GLU A 191 -3.87 -3.93 -16.39
C GLU A 191 -3.58 -2.42 -16.57
N ALA A 192 -3.19 -1.75 -15.48
CA ALA A 192 -2.74 -0.38 -15.57
C ALA A 192 -1.23 -0.33 -15.86
N SER A 193 -0.85 0.42 -16.89
CA SER A 193 0.56 0.63 -17.22
C SER A 193 0.85 2.11 -17.45
N TYR A 194 1.99 2.54 -16.92
CA TYR A 194 2.40 3.93 -16.87
C TYR A 194 3.78 4.10 -17.49
N LYS A 195 3.90 4.92 -18.53
CA LYS A 195 5.21 5.32 -19.07
C LYS A 195 5.70 6.52 -18.28
N VAL A 196 6.64 6.27 -17.38
CA VAL A 196 7.09 7.20 -16.34
C VAL A 196 8.60 7.13 -16.12
N ILE A 197 9.12 7.99 -15.28
CA ILE A 197 10.45 7.90 -14.69
C ILE A 197 10.29 7.03 -13.43
N PRO A 198 10.60 5.72 -13.48
CA PRO A 198 10.36 4.86 -12.32
C PRO A 198 11.39 5.10 -11.22
N ILE A 199 10.96 5.04 -9.95
CA ILE A 199 11.92 5.01 -8.85
C ILE A 199 12.87 3.80 -9.01
N PRO A 200 14.16 3.92 -8.62
CA PRO A 200 14.81 5.07 -8.01
C PRO A 200 15.50 6.04 -9.00
N ARG A 201 14.97 6.21 -10.22
CA ARG A 201 15.51 7.21 -11.15
C ARG A 201 15.19 8.61 -10.64
N ARG A 202 16.22 9.48 -10.66
CA ARG A 202 16.13 10.81 -10.05
C ARG A 202 15.42 11.83 -10.93
N ASP A 203 15.61 11.74 -12.25
CA ASP A 203 14.98 12.66 -13.18
C ASP A 203 14.85 12.06 -14.59
N VAL A 204 14.31 12.85 -15.51
CA VAL A 204 14.04 12.46 -16.90
C VAL A 204 15.28 12.09 -17.69
N THR A 205 16.47 12.55 -17.30
CA THR A 205 17.73 12.23 -18.01
C THR A 205 18.11 10.75 -17.85
N GLU A 206 17.60 10.08 -16.82
CA GLU A 206 17.73 8.62 -16.63
C GLU A 206 16.71 7.82 -17.48
N GLY A 207 15.82 8.52 -18.19
CA GLY A 207 14.89 7.96 -19.16
C GLY A 207 13.56 7.47 -18.57
N PHE A 208 12.61 7.23 -19.48
CA PHE A 208 11.33 6.63 -19.16
C PHE A 208 11.36 5.10 -19.26
N SER A 209 10.47 4.46 -18.52
CA SER A 209 10.14 3.04 -18.70
C SER A 209 8.64 2.83 -18.49
N THR A 210 8.11 1.76 -19.06
CA THR A 210 6.74 1.35 -18.76
C THR A 210 6.75 0.50 -17.49
N VAL A 211 5.95 0.92 -16.52
CA VAL A 211 5.71 0.18 -15.27
C VAL A 211 4.29 -0.34 -15.33
N SER A 212 4.12 -1.64 -15.17
CA SER A 212 2.81 -2.30 -15.20
C SER A 212 2.43 -2.80 -13.83
N ASN A 213 1.18 -2.57 -13.44
CA ASN A 213 0.59 -3.01 -12.18
C ASN A 213 1.47 -2.68 -10.94
N PRO A 214 1.88 -1.42 -10.75
CA PRO A 214 2.77 -1.05 -9.65
C PRO A 214 2.08 -0.93 -8.28
N GLU A 215 0.76 -0.92 -8.25
CA GLU A 215 -0.05 -0.74 -7.07
C GLU A 215 0.11 -1.87 -6.06
N LEU A 216 0.11 -1.52 -4.78
CA LEU A 216 0.09 -2.49 -3.68
C LEU A 216 -1.34 -2.70 -3.19
N GLN A 217 -1.83 -3.93 -3.34
CA GLN A 217 -3.21 -4.27 -2.98
C GLN A 217 -3.56 -3.97 -1.51
N GLY A 218 -2.60 -4.07 -0.60
CA GLY A 218 -2.82 -3.79 0.83
C GLY A 218 -3.14 -2.32 1.13
N SER A 219 -2.54 -1.39 0.39
CA SER A 219 -2.71 0.06 0.49
C SER A 219 -3.65 0.63 -0.57
N SER A 220 -3.71 0.01 -1.74
CA SER A 220 -4.52 0.43 -2.89
C SER A 220 -5.37 -0.73 -3.42
N PRO A 221 -6.38 -1.20 -2.66
CA PRO A 221 -7.13 -2.43 -2.98
C PRO A 221 -7.92 -2.36 -4.29
N ASN A 222 -8.24 -1.17 -4.77
CA ASN A 222 -8.94 -0.96 -6.04
C ASN A 222 -8.00 -0.51 -7.17
N GLY A 223 -6.67 -0.68 -7.00
CA GLY A 223 -5.67 -0.11 -7.89
C GLY A 223 -5.53 1.40 -7.69
N TRP A 224 -4.68 2.03 -8.51
CA TRP A 224 -4.47 3.47 -8.46
C TRP A 224 -5.51 4.25 -9.27
N THR A 225 -6.06 3.65 -10.32
CA THR A 225 -7.04 4.27 -11.23
C THR A 225 -8.11 3.27 -11.64
N ALA A 226 -9.26 3.78 -12.06
CA ALA A 226 -10.29 2.99 -12.73
C ALA A 226 -9.96 2.73 -14.22
N GLY A 227 -8.72 2.94 -14.65
CA GLY A 227 -8.23 2.65 -15.99
C GLY A 227 -8.45 3.73 -17.05
N LYS A 228 -9.18 4.80 -16.75
CA LYS A 228 -9.56 5.81 -17.76
C LYS A 228 -8.83 7.15 -17.66
N ALA A 229 -8.39 7.51 -16.45
CA ALA A 229 -7.75 8.81 -16.21
C ALA A 229 -6.74 8.75 -15.06
N THR A 230 -5.87 9.76 -14.96
CA THR A 230 -4.96 9.97 -13.81
C THR A 230 -5.75 10.46 -12.59
N GLU A 231 -6.72 9.66 -12.18
CA GLU A 231 -7.61 9.87 -11.05
C GLU A 231 -7.93 8.54 -10.38
N GLY A 232 -7.86 8.52 -9.05
CA GLY A 232 -8.15 7.33 -8.26
C GLY A 232 -8.43 7.61 -6.80
N ASN A 233 -8.17 6.61 -5.95
CA ASN A 233 -8.44 6.72 -4.53
C ASN A 233 -7.44 7.62 -3.80
N ASN A 234 -6.17 7.64 -4.23
CA ASN A 234 -5.08 8.30 -3.50
C ASN A 234 -4.70 9.66 -4.10
N ALA A 235 -4.85 9.83 -5.41
CA ALA A 235 -4.37 11.00 -6.14
C ALA A 235 -5.24 11.34 -7.35
N ILE A 236 -5.26 12.62 -7.69
CA ILE A 236 -5.92 13.17 -8.88
C ILE A 236 -5.00 14.23 -9.47
N THR A 237 -4.52 14.04 -10.71
CA THR A 237 -3.76 15.08 -11.39
C THR A 237 -4.67 15.97 -12.24
N LYS A 238 -4.42 17.27 -12.21
CA LYS A 238 -5.12 18.26 -13.00
C LYS A 238 -4.11 19.05 -13.83
N ASN A 239 -4.31 19.06 -15.15
CA ASN A 239 -3.54 19.88 -16.05
C ASN A 239 -3.92 21.38 -15.89
N PRO A 240 -3.23 22.33 -16.56
CA PRO A 240 -3.52 23.76 -16.44
C PRO A 240 -4.97 24.16 -16.79
N SER A 241 -5.70 23.29 -17.49
CA SER A 241 -7.13 23.50 -17.81
C SER A 241 -8.07 22.83 -16.77
N GLY A 242 -7.54 22.27 -15.68
CA GLY A 242 -8.30 21.60 -14.62
C GLY A 242 -8.79 20.19 -14.97
N LYS A 243 -8.30 19.60 -16.07
CA LYS A 243 -8.70 18.27 -16.54
C LYS A 243 -7.66 17.21 -16.18
N THR A 244 -8.10 15.99 -15.92
CA THR A 244 -7.25 14.81 -15.78
C THR A 244 -6.71 14.35 -17.14
N THR A 245 -5.57 13.65 -17.15
CA THR A 245 -5.03 13.03 -18.36
C THR A 245 -5.72 11.69 -18.58
N LEU A 246 -6.22 11.47 -19.80
CA LEU A 246 -6.86 10.21 -20.17
C LEU A 246 -5.81 9.16 -20.56
N SER A 247 -6.14 7.90 -20.30
CA SER A 247 -5.37 6.77 -20.81
C SER A 247 -5.46 6.70 -22.33
N THR A 248 -4.42 6.21 -22.98
CA THR A 248 -4.37 6.02 -24.46
C THR A 248 -5.22 4.84 -24.92
N SER A 249 -5.38 3.84 -24.06
CA SER A 249 -6.35 2.74 -24.11
C SER A 249 -6.64 2.34 -22.66
N ASP A 250 -7.69 1.57 -22.41
CA ASP A 250 -8.08 1.22 -21.03
C ASP A 250 -6.87 0.76 -20.20
N GLY A 251 -6.57 1.49 -19.14
CA GLY A 251 -5.45 1.24 -18.23
C GLY A 251 -4.06 1.66 -18.75
N VAL A 252 -3.90 2.02 -20.03
CA VAL A 252 -2.57 2.30 -20.61
C VAL A 252 -2.30 3.81 -20.68
N PHE A 253 -1.31 4.29 -19.93
CA PHE A 253 -0.86 5.69 -19.91
C PHE A 253 0.48 5.83 -20.64
N ASN A 254 0.47 5.64 -21.96
CA ASN A 254 1.64 5.74 -22.84
C ASN A 254 1.78 7.14 -23.44
N THR A 255 2.16 8.12 -22.63
CA THR A 255 2.36 9.50 -23.03
C THR A 255 3.70 9.72 -23.73
N LYS A 256 3.78 10.78 -24.55
CA LYS A 256 5.00 11.21 -25.21
C LYS A 256 5.63 12.35 -24.42
N PHE A 257 6.94 12.39 -24.42
CA PHE A 257 7.74 13.48 -23.86
C PHE A 257 8.79 13.92 -24.87
N ASN A 258 8.94 15.23 -25.04
CA ASN A 258 10.05 15.83 -25.81
C ASN A 258 10.68 16.96 -25.00
N GLY A 259 11.89 16.74 -24.51
CA GLY A 259 12.64 17.73 -23.73
C GLY A 259 13.17 18.93 -24.51
N ASN A 260 13.06 18.93 -25.86
CA ASN A 260 13.40 20.07 -26.71
C ASN A 260 12.22 21.03 -26.91
N ASP A 261 11.03 20.64 -26.49
CA ASP A 261 9.82 21.47 -26.55
C ASP A 261 9.57 22.16 -25.20
N GLU A 262 8.89 23.29 -25.24
CA GLU A 262 8.40 23.94 -24.01
C GLU A 262 7.52 22.98 -23.19
N PRO A 263 7.60 23.01 -21.87
CA PRO A 263 6.83 22.12 -21.01
C PRO A 263 5.29 22.28 -21.19
N GLY A 264 4.85 23.43 -21.68
CA GLY A 264 3.44 23.72 -21.93
C GLY A 264 2.81 23.04 -23.14
N THR A 265 3.54 22.21 -23.90
CA THR A 265 2.95 21.40 -24.98
C THR A 265 2.02 20.33 -24.42
N ALA A 266 1.02 19.91 -25.19
CA ALA A 266 0.02 18.94 -24.74
C ALA A 266 0.65 17.60 -24.35
N ASP A 267 1.63 17.13 -25.12
CA ASP A 267 2.34 15.87 -24.88
C ASP A 267 3.15 15.94 -23.57
N ASN A 268 3.91 17.03 -23.35
CA ASN A 268 4.72 17.22 -22.13
C ASN A 268 3.84 17.38 -20.88
N ILE A 269 2.72 18.10 -20.96
CA ILE A 269 1.73 18.21 -19.88
C ILE A 269 1.17 16.82 -19.52
N ALA A 270 0.79 16.03 -20.53
CA ALA A 270 0.26 14.69 -20.30
C ALA A 270 1.31 13.75 -19.67
N ALA A 271 2.56 13.80 -20.14
CA ALA A 271 3.67 13.02 -19.58
C ALA A 271 3.96 13.41 -18.13
N SER A 272 3.97 14.71 -17.81
CA SER A 272 4.13 15.20 -16.45
C SER A 272 2.99 14.74 -15.54
N ALA A 273 1.74 14.85 -16.01
CA ALA A 273 0.58 14.40 -15.24
C ALA A 273 0.66 12.91 -14.89
N VAL A 274 1.07 12.06 -15.83
CA VAL A 274 1.23 10.62 -15.60
C VAL A 274 2.39 10.34 -14.65
N SER A 275 3.53 11.04 -14.79
CA SER A 275 4.67 10.89 -13.88
C SER A 275 4.34 11.31 -12.44
N LEU A 276 3.65 12.42 -12.28
CA LEU A 276 3.20 12.93 -10.97
C LEU A 276 2.16 11.99 -10.33
N PHE A 277 1.22 11.47 -11.12
CA PHE A 277 0.25 10.48 -10.66
C PHE A 277 0.96 9.22 -10.16
N TYR A 278 1.92 8.70 -10.92
CA TYR A 278 2.72 7.55 -10.54
C TYR A 278 3.48 7.81 -9.24
N LEU A 279 4.27 8.90 -9.15
CA LEU A 279 5.10 9.18 -7.98
C LEU A 279 4.27 9.36 -6.71
N THR A 280 3.13 10.07 -6.79
CA THR A 280 2.24 10.28 -5.64
C THR A 280 1.64 8.96 -5.14
N ASN A 281 1.21 8.08 -6.05
CA ASN A 281 0.68 6.77 -5.68
C ASN A 281 1.78 5.83 -5.15
N VAL A 282 2.98 5.85 -5.71
CA VAL A 282 4.15 5.12 -5.17
C VAL A 282 4.45 5.57 -3.75
N MET A 283 4.46 6.88 -3.51
CA MET A 283 4.70 7.43 -2.17
C MET A 283 3.60 7.04 -1.18
N HIS A 284 2.34 7.09 -1.62
CA HIS A 284 1.21 6.60 -0.82
C HIS A 284 1.44 5.13 -0.41
N ASP A 285 1.71 4.26 -1.38
CA ASP A 285 1.82 2.83 -1.13
C ASP A 285 3.06 2.46 -0.29
N ILE A 286 4.20 3.13 -0.53
CA ILE A 286 5.40 2.95 0.30
C ILE A 286 5.13 3.42 1.73
N THR A 287 4.70 4.66 1.94
CA THR A 287 4.55 5.23 3.29
C THR A 287 3.48 4.51 4.11
N TYR A 288 2.47 3.93 3.44
CA TYR A 288 1.48 3.06 4.06
C TYR A 288 2.13 1.87 4.77
N GLN A 289 3.13 1.22 4.14
CA GLN A 289 3.83 0.06 4.73
C GLN A 289 4.57 0.42 6.04
N TYR A 290 4.97 1.69 6.18
CA TYR A 290 5.69 2.19 7.36
C TYR A 290 4.80 2.88 8.39
N GLY A 291 3.47 2.83 8.19
CA GLY A 291 2.50 3.24 9.19
C GLY A 291 1.70 4.51 8.86
N PHE A 292 1.92 5.17 7.72
CA PHE A 292 1.08 6.26 7.25
C PHE A 292 -0.21 5.72 6.63
N THR A 293 -1.01 5.07 7.47
CA THR A 293 -2.27 4.40 7.12
C THR A 293 -3.47 5.33 7.30
N GLU A 294 -4.66 4.82 7.01
CA GLU A 294 -5.93 5.53 7.20
C GLU A 294 -6.09 6.09 8.63
N LYS A 295 -5.69 5.30 9.64
CA LYS A 295 -5.71 5.74 11.06
C LYS A 295 -4.73 6.87 11.35
N ALA A 296 -3.68 6.97 10.59
CA ALA A 296 -2.67 8.02 10.69
C ALA A 296 -3.02 9.24 9.83
N GLY A 297 -4.16 9.21 9.13
CA GLY A 297 -4.64 10.29 8.28
C GLY A 297 -3.91 10.39 6.95
N ASN A 298 -3.68 9.24 6.29
CA ASN A 298 -3.18 9.23 4.92
C ASN A 298 -4.20 9.86 3.95
N PHE A 299 -3.77 10.10 2.72
CA PHE A 299 -4.61 10.76 1.73
C PHE A 299 -5.36 9.72 0.89
N GLN A 300 -6.67 9.57 1.14
CA GLN A 300 -7.53 8.66 0.40
C GLN A 300 -8.95 9.21 0.25
N LYS A 301 -9.57 8.97 -0.90
CA LYS A 301 -10.98 9.27 -1.12
C LYS A 301 -11.88 8.35 -0.30
N ASP A 302 -11.58 7.05 -0.30
CA ASP A 302 -12.23 6.01 0.49
C ASP A 302 -11.20 5.33 1.39
N ASN A 303 -11.48 5.29 2.69
CA ASN A 303 -10.65 4.64 3.71
C ASN A 303 -11.07 3.19 3.99
N PHE A 304 -12.00 2.62 3.22
CA PHE A 304 -12.45 1.22 3.33
C PHE A 304 -12.82 0.79 4.76
N GLY A 305 -13.31 1.72 5.57
CA GLY A 305 -13.67 1.46 6.97
C GLY A 305 -12.49 1.22 7.92
N LYS A 306 -11.23 1.44 7.48
CA LYS A 306 -10.02 1.19 8.28
C LYS A 306 -9.67 2.32 9.26
N GLY A 307 -10.49 3.35 9.37
CA GLY A 307 -10.31 4.51 10.27
C GLY A 307 -9.85 5.76 9.54
N GLY A 308 -9.49 6.83 10.30
CA GLY A 308 -9.24 8.14 9.69
C GLY A 308 -10.48 8.72 9.01
N LYS A 309 -10.29 9.77 8.23
CA LYS A 309 -11.34 10.39 7.41
C LYS A 309 -10.96 10.30 5.94
N GLY A 310 -11.89 9.84 5.12
CA GLY A 310 -11.72 9.81 3.67
C GLY A 310 -12.09 11.15 3.02
N SER A 311 -12.24 11.12 1.70
CA SER A 311 -12.54 12.28 0.84
C SER A 311 -11.38 13.28 0.71
N ASP A 312 -10.15 12.80 0.87
CA ASP A 312 -8.95 13.64 0.93
C ASP A 312 -7.80 13.20 0.04
N ALA A 313 -8.10 12.48 -1.05
CA ALA A 313 -7.10 12.18 -2.10
C ALA A 313 -6.32 13.45 -2.50
N VAL A 314 -5.01 13.30 -2.74
CA VAL A 314 -4.15 14.42 -3.12
C VAL A 314 -4.55 14.98 -4.48
N THR A 315 -4.84 16.26 -4.56
CA THR A 315 -5.01 16.99 -5.82
C THR A 315 -3.66 17.55 -6.27
N ILE A 316 -3.21 17.17 -7.46
CA ILE A 316 -1.92 17.58 -8.03
C ILE A 316 -2.18 18.52 -9.21
N ASN A 317 -1.75 19.77 -9.08
CA ASN A 317 -1.84 20.77 -10.14
C ASN A 317 -0.55 20.76 -10.98
N VAL A 318 -0.65 20.19 -12.16
CA VAL A 318 0.46 20.07 -13.14
C VAL A 318 0.76 21.43 -13.73
N GLN A 319 2.00 21.88 -13.70
CA GLN A 319 2.44 23.17 -14.23
C GLN A 319 1.53 24.32 -13.77
N SER A 320 1.23 24.35 -12.48
CA SER A 320 0.34 25.33 -11.87
C SER A 320 0.78 26.76 -12.19
N SER A 321 -0.17 27.61 -12.57
CA SER A 321 0.07 29.03 -12.85
C SER A 321 0.25 29.89 -11.59
N ARG A 322 0.22 29.27 -10.40
CA ARG A 322 0.35 30.00 -9.11
C ARG A 322 1.79 30.44 -8.81
N GLY A 323 2.76 29.96 -9.56
CA GLY A 323 4.17 30.31 -9.38
C GLY A 323 5.07 29.77 -10.50
N THR A 324 6.38 30.03 -10.34
CA THR A 324 7.48 29.50 -11.15
C THR A 324 8.64 29.17 -10.22
N ASP A 325 9.56 28.34 -10.71
CA ASP A 325 10.85 28.08 -10.05
C ASP A 325 10.75 27.50 -8.63
N ASN A 326 9.67 26.78 -8.37
CA ASN A 326 9.35 26.17 -7.08
C ASN A 326 8.29 25.07 -7.24
N ALA A 327 7.90 24.49 -6.12
CA ALA A 327 6.72 23.64 -5.90
C ALA A 327 6.17 23.92 -4.50
N ASN A 328 5.00 23.43 -4.16
CA ASN A 328 4.52 23.43 -2.77
C ASN A 328 3.45 22.38 -2.52
N PHE A 329 3.30 21.99 -1.24
CA PHE A 329 2.23 21.12 -0.78
C PHE A 329 1.45 21.80 0.35
N TYR A 330 0.14 21.93 0.16
CA TYR A 330 -0.76 22.36 1.22
C TYR A 330 -1.35 21.13 1.94
N THR A 331 -1.14 21.06 3.25
CA THR A 331 -1.59 19.94 4.09
C THR A 331 -2.71 20.39 5.02
N PRO A 332 -3.99 20.17 4.68
CA PRO A 332 -5.09 20.41 5.61
C PRO A 332 -5.25 19.26 6.60
N ALA A 333 -6.15 19.41 7.57
CA ALA A 333 -6.55 18.33 8.46
C ALA A 333 -7.14 17.12 7.70
N ASP A 334 -7.03 15.95 8.30
CA ASP A 334 -7.59 14.68 7.83
C ASP A 334 -9.08 14.82 7.43
N GLY A 335 -9.41 14.28 6.25
CA GLY A 335 -10.73 14.43 5.61
C GLY A 335 -10.87 15.66 4.71
N GLN A 336 -9.76 16.37 4.45
CA GLN A 336 -9.68 17.46 3.48
C GLN A 336 -8.52 17.19 2.50
N PRO A 337 -8.71 17.33 1.17
CA PRO A 337 -7.69 16.99 0.18
C PRO A 337 -6.38 17.75 0.37
N GLY A 338 -5.27 17.03 0.36
CA GLY A 338 -3.95 17.63 0.19
C GLY A 338 -3.84 18.24 -1.21
N GLU A 339 -3.10 19.34 -1.35
CA GLU A 339 -2.90 20.00 -2.64
C GLU A 339 -1.42 20.15 -2.94
N MET A 340 -0.95 19.50 -4.02
CA MET A 340 0.41 19.62 -4.56
C MET A 340 0.38 20.53 -5.77
N ASN A 341 1.17 21.60 -5.77
CA ASN A 341 1.33 22.49 -6.91
C ASN A 341 2.75 22.34 -7.47
N MET A 342 2.86 21.83 -8.69
CA MET A 342 4.11 21.72 -9.41
C MET A 342 4.24 22.87 -10.39
N PHE A 343 5.38 23.57 -10.37
CA PHE A 343 5.60 24.73 -11.23
C PHE A 343 6.58 24.43 -12.37
N ARG A 344 6.62 25.35 -13.33
CA ARG A 344 7.64 25.38 -14.38
C ARG A 344 8.86 26.13 -13.87
N PHE A 345 10.03 25.64 -14.19
CA PHE A 345 11.31 26.26 -13.88
C PHE A 345 11.86 26.98 -15.11
N THR A 346 12.31 28.20 -14.93
CA THR A 346 12.67 29.15 -15.99
C THR A 346 14.17 29.34 -16.17
N TYR A 347 14.99 28.51 -15.54
CA TYR A 347 16.47 28.59 -15.59
C TYR A 347 17.07 28.15 -16.94
N THR A 348 16.27 27.54 -17.82
CA THR A 348 16.75 27.00 -19.10
C THR A 348 15.84 27.43 -20.27
N THR A 349 16.32 27.22 -21.51
CA THR A 349 15.51 27.34 -22.73
C THR A 349 15.64 26.04 -23.53
N PRO A 350 14.56 25.26 -23.73
CA PRO A 350 13.22 25.48 -23.17
C PRO A 350 13.19 25.45 -21.64
N ASN A 351 12.12 25.98 -21.05
CA ASN A 351 11.83 25.86 -19.63
C ASN A 351 11.71 24.39 -19.23
N ARG A 352 11.83 24.07 -17.92
CA ARG A 352 11.69 22.70 -17.42
C ARG A 352 10.50 22.56 -16.50
N ASP A 353 9.90 21.37 -16.50
CA ASP A 353 8.79 21.02 -15.63
C ASP A 353 9.31 20.31 -14.38
N GLY A 354 8.94 20.81 -13.19
CA GLY A 354 9.29 20.20 -11.89
C GLY A 354 8.81 18.76 -11.74
N GLY A 355 7.76 18.36 -12.45
CA GLY A 355 7.25 16.99 -12.45
C GLY A 355 8.19 15.94 -13.04
N PHE A 356 9.27 16.35 -13.70
CA PHE A 356 10.28 15.46 -14.28
C PHE A 356 11.59 15.38 -13.47
N ASP A 357 11.65 16.03 -12.31
CA ASP A 357 12.66 15.80 -11.28
C ASP A 357 11.99 15.04 -10.12
N SER A 358 12.19 13.73 -10.06
CA SER A 358 11.48 12.85 -9.11
C SER A 358 11.66 13.28 -7.65
N GLY A 359 12.78 13.94 -7.33
CA GLY A 359 13.07 14.43 -5.98
C GLY A 359 12.06 15.46 -5.51
N ILE A 360 11.59 16.35 -6.41
CA ILE A 360 10.68 17.44 -6.05
C ILE A 360 9.27 16.92 -5.70
N PRO A 361 8.56 16.13 -6.53
CA PRO A 361 7.24 15.61 -6.15
C PRO A 361 7.27 14.71 -4.91
N ILE A 362 8.36 13.96 -4.69
CA ILE A 362 8.51 13.12 -3.48
C ILE A 362 8.71 14.02 -2.25
N HIS A 363 9.48 15.10 -2.36
CA HIS A 363 9.65 16.12 -1.33
C HIS A 363 8.29 16.74 -0.98
N GLU A 364 7.52 17.16 -1.96
CA GLU A 364 6.20 17.76 -1.74
C GLU A 364 5.23 16.79 -1.05
N PHE A 365 5.20 15.52 -1.46
CA PHE A 365 4.42 14.51 -0.75
C PHE A 365 4.92 14.31 0.69
N GLY A 366 6.23 14.44 0.92
CA GLY A 366 6.87 14.43 2.24
C GLY A 366 6.30 15.46 3.20
N HIS A 367 5.95 16.67 2.73
CA HIS A 367 5.22 17.67 3.53
C HIS A 367 3.85 17.16 3.98
N GLY A 368 3.12 16.48 3.09
CA GLY A 368 1.86 15.84 3.44
C GLY A 368 2.03 14.84 4.58
N VAL A 369 3.02 13.96 4.47
CA VAL A 369 3.33 12.92 5.47
C VAL A 369 3.74 13.55 6.80
N SER A 370 4.73 14.44 6.80
CA SER A 370 5.29 15.03 8.03
C SER A 370 4.27 15.88 8.78
N ASN A 371 3.45 16.67 8.08
CA ASN A 371 2.40 17.49 8.69
C ASN A 371 1.24 16.66 9.26
N ARG A 372 0.85 15.56 8.61
CA ARG A 372 -0.22 14.66 9.11
C ARG A 372 0.24 13.82 10.29
N LEU A 373 1.50 13.38 10.31
CA LEU A 373 2.02 12.54 11.38
C LEU A 373 2.40 13.34 12.63
N THR A 374 2.93 14.56 12.49
CA THR A 374 3.39 15.37 13.63
C THR A 374 2.21 15.88 14.46
N GLY A 375 2.10 15.44 15.71
CA GLY A 375 1.01 15.80 16.60
C GLY A 375 -0.35 15.20 16.21
N GLY A 376 -0.39 14.34 15.17
CA GLY A 376 -1.57 13.67 14.65
C GLY A 376 -2.29 14.44 13.54
N SER A 377 -3.11 13.73 12.76
CA SER A 377 -3.71 14.21 11.51
C SER A 377 -4.84 15.25 11.69
N ALA A 378 -5.25 15.51 12.92
CA ALA A 378 -6.43 16.35 13.18
C ALA A 378 -6.25 17.84 12.84
N THR A 379 -5.02 18.34 12.73
CA THR A 379 -4.75 19.78 12.53
C THR A 379 -3.93 20.10 11.29
N GLY A 380 -3.00 19.24 10.85
CA GLY A 380 -2.02 19.54 9.81
C GLY A 380 -1.09 20.73 10.14
N GLY A 381 -1.18 21.35 11.33
CA GLY A 381 -0.51 22.60 11.69
C GLY A 381 0.59 22.47 12.74
N CYS A 382 1.08 21.26 13.02
CA CYS A 382 2.08 21.01 14.07
C CYS A 382 3.55 21.15 13.61
N LEU A 383 3.81 21.76 12.45
CA LEU A 383 5.13 22.21 12.00
C LEU A 383 5.08 23.71 11.66
N SER A 384 4.76 24.57 12.65
CA SER A 384 4.45 25.98 12.42
C SER A 384 5.45 26.97 13.04
N THR A 385 6.29 26.55 13.99
CA THR A 385 7.42 27.37 14.47
C THR A 385 8.56 27.37 13.45
N ASP A 386 9.45 28.37 13.47
CA ASP A 386 10.52 28.48 12.48
C ASP A 386 11.41 27.23 12.43
N GLU A 387 11.80 26.68 13.58
CA GLU A 387 12.58 25.46 13.67
C GLU A 387 11.79 24.26 13.13
N ALA A 388 10.50 24.13 13.49
CA ALA A 388 9.67 23.02 13.05
C ALA A 388 9.34 23.11 11.55
N ARG A 389 9.15 24.31 10.98
CA ARG A 389 8.96 24.51 9.53
C ARG A 389 10.22 24.08 8.76
N GLY A 390 11.40 24.51 9.22
CA GLY A 390 12.64 24.06 8.62
C GLY A 390 12.86 22.56 8.74
N MET A 391 12.45 21.95 9.85
CA MET A 391 12.44 20.50 9.97
C MET A 391 11.46 19.86 8.98
N GLY A 392 10.33 20.49 8.65
CA GLY A 392 9.39 20.07 7.61
C GLY A 392 10.08 19.90 6.26
N GLU A 393 10.92 20.87 5.87
CA GLU A 393 11.77 20.82 4.68
C GLU A 393 12.75 19.61 4.74
N GLY A 394 13.43 19.47 5.86
CA GLY A 394 14.40 18.40 6.04
C GLY A 394 13.77 17.00 6.08
N TRP A 395 12.57 16.84 6.62
CA TRP A 395 11.80 15.61 6.53
C TRP A 395 11.46 15.26 5.08
N SER A 396 11.08 16.25 4.28
CA SER A 396 10.71 16.11 2.88
C SER A 396 11.92 15.75 2.01
N ASP A 397 13.06 16.43 2.18
CA ASP A 397 14.31 16.05 1.52
C ASP A 397 14.73 14.63 1.89
N MET A 398 14.61 14.26 3.17
CA MET A 398 14.97 12.92 3.61
C MET A 398 14.06 11.85 2.98
N MET A 399 12.78 12.12 2.78
CA MET A 399 11.87 11.21 2.07
C MET A 399 12.34 10.99 0.64
N ALA A 400 12.70 12.06 -0.09
CA ALA A 400 13.23 11.95 -1.44
C ALA A 400 14.54 11.15 -1.48
N LEU A 401 15.45 11.41 -0.56
CA LEU A 401 16.73 10.70 -0.44
C LEU A 401 16.52 9.20 -0.20
N MET A 402 15.63 8.82 0.73
CA MET A 402 15.36 7.42 1.06
C MET A 402 14.73 6.64 -0.10
N VAL A 403 13.79 7.26 -0.82
CA VAL A 403 13.05 6.61 -1.91
C VAL A 403 13.90 6.50 -3.18
N LEU A 404 14.78 7.47 -3.43
CA LEU A 404 15.62 7.52 -4.62
C LEU A 404 17.03 6.94 -4.41
N ALA A 405 17.34 6.42 -3.22
CA ALA A 405 18.61 5.74 -2.96
C ALA A 405 18.73 4.48 -3.81
N LYS A 406 19.91 4.26 -4.38
CA LYS A 406 20.23 3.12 -5.24
C LYS A 406 21.15 2.14 -4.51
N SER A 407 21.07 0.86 -4.88
CA SER A 407 21.99 -0.17 -4.34
C SER A 407 23.47 0.09 -4.66
N SER A 408 23.75 0.92 -5.67
CA SER A 408 25.08 1.38 -6.04
C SER A 408 25.59 2.55 -5.20
N ASP A 409 24.73 3.24 -4.47
CA ASP A 409 25.11 4.39 -3.65
C ASP A 409 25.90 3.92 -2.42
N THR A 410 26.76 4.78 -1.93
CA THR A 410 27.58 4.58 -0.73
C THR A 410 27.36 5.74 0.24
N ALA A 411 27.80 5.59 1.47
CA ALA A 411 27.71 6.65 2.47
C ALA A 411 28.33 7.99 2.01
N THR A 412 29.36 7.93 1.15
CA THR A 412 30.05 9.12 0.64
C THR A 412 29.60 9.55 -0.76
N THR A 413 28.60 8.86 -1.33
CA THR A 413 27.98 9.33 -2.59
C THR A 413 27.33 10.69 -2.35
N SER A 414 27.68 11.67 -3.19
CA SER A 414 27.11 13.02 -3.16
C SER A 414 25.79 13.04 -3.94
N ILE A 415 24.70 13.41 -3.28
CA ILE A 415 23.36 13.44 -3.87
C ILE A 415 22.84 14.88 -3.81
N PRO A 416 22.96 15.65 -4.92
CA PRO A 416 22.34 16.96 -5.03
C PRO A 416 20.83 16.82 -5.27
N MET A 417 20.04 17.83 -4.89
CA MET A 417 18.60 17.91 -5.11
C MET A 417 18.29 18.89 -6.26
N GLY A 418 17.32 18.55 -7.12
CA GLY A 418 16.78 19.47 -8.11
C GLY A 418 17.73 19.81 -9.27
N THR A 419 18.71 18.97 -9.57
CA THR A 419 19.72 19.22 -10.60
C THR A 419 19.13 19.39 -12.00
N TYR A 420 18.07 18.64 -12.31
CA TYR A 420 17.43 18.74 -13.61
C TYR A 420 16.73 20.08 -13.78
N VAL A 421 15.96 20.54 -12.82
CA VAL A 421 15.13 21.74 -12.97
C VAL A 421 15.95 23.03 -13.07
N VAL A 422 17.12 23.11 -12.42
CA VAL A 422 18.01 24.27 -12.50
C VAL A 422 19.13 24.10 -13.52
N ASN A 423 19.28 22.91 -14.10
CA ASN A 423 20.38 22.56 -15.00
C ASN A 423 21.77 22.85 -14.39
N ASP A 424 21.91 22.61 -13.11
CA ASP A 424 23.15 22.78 -12.36
C ASP A 424 23.46 21.48 -11.58
N ALA A 425 24.68 21.00 -11.71
CA ALA A 425 25.15 19.80 -11.00
C ALA A 425 25.18 19.98 -9.46
N ALA A 426 25.22 21.20 -8.96
CA ALA A 426 25.13 21.50 -7.53
C ALA A 426 23.68 21.35 -7.00
N GLY A 427 22.69 21.52 -7.87
CA GLY A 427 21.27 21.50 -7.50
C GLY A 427 20.82 22.76 -6.78
N ILE A 428 19.73 22.65 -6.01
CA ILE A 428 19.04 23.77 -5.36
C ILE A 428 19.38 23.92 -3.88
N ARG A 429 20.20 23.04 -3.30
CA ARG A 429 20.63 23.10 -1.89
C ARG A 429 22.06 23.63 -1.79
N SER A 430 22.43 24.20 -0.64
CA SER A 430 23.76 24.75 -0.43
C SER A 430 24.88 23.70 -0.48
N HIS A 431 24.55 22.45 -0.17
CA HIS A 431 25.45 21.29 -0.24
C HIS A 431 24.69 20.04 -0.72
N PRO A 432 25.35 19.14 -1.48
CA PRO A 432 24.76 17.83 -1.76
C PRO A 432 24.69 17.00 -0.47
N TYR A 433 23.73 16.10 -0.38
CA TYR A 433 23.63 15.18 0.75
C TYR A 433 24.66 14.06 0.65
N THR A 434 25.52 13.97 1.67
CA THR A 434 26.56 12.96 1.81
C THR A 434 26.98 12.85 3.27
N THR A 435 27.60 11.74 3.67
CA THR A 435 28.21 11.61 5.00
C THR A 435 29.66 12.09 5.03
N ASP A 436 30.23 12.52 3.89
CA ASP A 436 31.56 13.14 3.83
C ASP A 436 31.48 14.59 4.32
N MET A 437 31.98 14.83 5.52
CA MET A 437 32.02 16.16 6.16
C MET A 437 32.91 17.18 5.43
N LYS A 438 33.71 16.76 4.45
CA LYS A 438 34.47 17.70 3.61
C LYS A 438 33.63 18.27 2.48
N VAL A 439 32.60 17.53 2.05
CA VAL A 439 31.68 17.90 0.98
C VAL A 439 30.45 18.59 1.54
N ASN A 440 29.87 18.02 2.60
CA ASN A 440 28.76 18.63 3.33
C ASN A 440 29.16 18.80 4.81
N PRO A 441 29.64 19.98 5.19
CA PRO A 441 30.16 20.24 6.54
C PRO A 441 29.08 20.54 7.58
N LEU A 442 27.81 20.63 7.19
CA LEU A 442 26.70 21.05 8.04
C LEU A 442 26.61 20.25 9.34
N THR A 443 26.48 20.96 10.44
CA THR A 443 26.36 20.42 11.81
C THR A 443 25.23 21.12 12.56
N TYR A 444 24.89 20.64 13.73
CA TYR A 444 23.84 21.22 14.57
C TYR A 444 24.09 22.71 14.89
N SER A 445 25.36 23.15 14.99
CA SER A 445 25.68 24.55 15.28
C SER A 445 25.40 25.51 14.12
N ASP A 446 25.23 25.03 12.91
CA ASP A 446 24.90 25.86 11.75
C ASP A 446 23.52 26.52 11.91
N LEU A 447 22.63 25.94 12.72
CA LEU A 447 21.35 26.53 13.10
C LEU A 447 21.48 27.87 13.88
N GLN A 448 22.68 28.28 14.29
CA GLN A 448 22.88 29.59 14.92
C GLN A 448 22.84 30.74 13.91
N THR A 449 23.08 30.44 12.62
CA THR A 449 23.20 31.42 11.55
C THR A 449 22.26 31.16 10.37
N ARG A 450 21.57 30.01 10.37
CA ARG A 450 20.59 29.62 9.35
C ARG A 450 19.18 29.80 9.91
N ASP A 451 18.36 30.61 9.27
CA ASP A 451 16.99 30.95 9.66
C ASP A 451 15.97 30.76 8.53
N GLU A 452 16.45 30.66 7.27
CA GLU A 452 15.60 30.29 6.13
C GLU A 452 15.21 28.80 6.24
N VAL A 453 13.95 28.48 5.94
CA VAL A 453 13.37 27.15 6.20
C VAL A 453 14.11 26.02 5.50
N HIS A 454 14.52 26.21 4.24
CA HIS A 454 15.28 25.18 3.50
C HIS A 454 16.70 25.03 4.05
N ASP A 455 17.36 26.14 4.43
CA ASP A 455 18.66 26.12 5.08
C ASP A 455 18.66 25.35 6.40
N VAL A 456 17.61 25.54 7.22
CA VAL A 456 17.37 24.76 8.45
C VAL A 456 17.09 23.29 8.09
N GLY A 457 16.32 23.06 7.01
CA GLY A 457 15.97 21.73 6.51
C GLY A 457 17.20 20.93 6.07
N GLU A 458 18.16 21.58 5.39
CA GLU A 458 19.42 20.94 4.97
C GLU A 458 20.22 20.38 6.17
N VAL A 459 20.25 21.13 7.28
CA VAL A 459 20.89 20.65 8.51
C VAL A 459 20.17 19.41 9.03
N TRP A 460 18.82 19.45 9.09
CA TRP A 460 18.03 18.33 9.59
C TRP A 460 18.19 17.09 8.72
N ALA A 461 18.04 17.21 7.40
CA ALA A 461 18.19 16.09 6.48
C ALA A 461 19.62 15.51 6.51
N SER A 462 20.65 16.35 6.67
CA SER A 462 22.03 15.89 6.81
C SER A 462 22.24 15.05 8.07
N LEU A 463 21.62 15.40 9.19
CA LEU A 463 21.63 14.61 10.42
C LEU A 463 20.93 13.25 10.22
N LEU A 464 19.77 13.25 9.56
CA LEU A 464 19.02 12.04 9.26
C LEU A 464 19.75 11.12 8.27
N TRP A 465 20.49 11.70 7.32
CA TRP A 465 21.29 10.95 6.34
C TRP A 465 22.44 10.19 6.99
N GLU A 466 23.00 10.72 8.08
CA GLU A 466 23.96 9.97 8.90
C GLU A 466 23.32 8.75 9.58
N VAL A 467 22.07 8.92 10.09
CA VAL A 467 21.31 7.80 10.68
C VAL A 467 21.04 6.73 9.64
N TYR A 468 20.58 7.13 8.45
CA TYR A 468 20.30 6.22 7.34
C TYR A 468 21.54 5.39 6.98
N TRP A 469 22.66 6.04 6.69
CA TRP A 469 23.89 5.35 6.28
C TRP A 469 24.56 4.58 7.41
N GLY A 470 24.43 5.02 8.64
CA GLY A 470 24.88 4.26 9.80
C GLY A 470 24.19 2.88 9.87
N LEU A 471 22.89 2.85 9.60
CA LEU A 471 22.11 1.63 9.56
C LEU A 471 22.37 0.79 8.29
N VAL A 472 22.45 1.42 7.11
CA VAL A 472 22.74 0.74 5.84
C VAL A 472 24.11 0.06 5.89
N THR A 473 25.13 0.75 6.38
CA THR A 473 26.48 0.19 6.52
C THR A 473 26.49 -1.05 7.41
N LYS A 474 25.68 -1.07 8.46
CA LYS A 474 25.61 -2.18 9.42
C LYS A 474 24.75 -3.34 8.95
N ARG A 475 23.64 -3.07 8.23
CA ARG A 475 22.59 -4.04 7.95
C ARG A 475 22.36 -4.32 6.46
N GLY A 476 23.09 -3.63 5.58
CA GLY A 476 22.91 -3.71 4.13
C GLY A 476 21.71 -2.92 3.62
N PHE A 477 21.50 -3.00 2.33
CA PHE A 477 20.46 -2.29 1.56
C PHE A 477 19.48 -3.27 0.91
N SER A 478 18.22 -2.90 0.87
CA SER A 478 17.17 -3.58 0.10
C SER A 478 16.51 -2.61 -0.88
N ALA A 479 16.42 -2.98 -2.14
CA ALA A 479 15.70 -2.21 -3.15
C ALA A 479 14.17 -2.31 -3.00
N ASN A 480 13.67 -3.30 -2.25
CA ASN A 480 12.23 -3.48 -2.04
C ASN A 480 11.75 -2.65 -0.85
N LEU A 481 11.34 -1.40 -1.12
CA LEU A 481 10.78 -0.49 -0.12
C LEU A 481 9.35 -0.87 0.31
N ASN A 482 8.68 -1.73 -0.45
CA ASN A 482 7.28 -2.12 -0.21
C ASN A 482 7.12 -3.18 0.89
N ASN A 483 8.19 -3.59 1.54
CA ASN A 483 8.17 -4.54 2.64
C ASN A 483 8.92 -4.00 3.87
N ALA A 484 8.19 -3.33 4.75
CA ALA A 484 8.73 -2.76 5.99
C ALA A 484 9.17 -3.81 7.03
N LYS A 485 8.88 -5.09 6.82
CA LYS A 485 9.27 -6.18 7.75
C LYS A 485 10.71 -6.67 7.57
N GLN A 486 11.43 -6.19 6.56
CA GLN A 486 12.82 -6.56 6.31
C GLN A 486 13.76 -5.95 7.34
N SER A 487 14.92 -6.58 7.54
CA SER A 487 15.95 -6.15 8.49
C SER A 487 17.06 -5.30 7.84
N ALA A 488 16.97 -4.98 6.56
CA ALA A 488 17.94 -4.15 5.85
C ALA A 488 17.99 -2.73 6.44
N GLY A 489 19.16 -2.11 6.43
CA GLY A 489 19.40 -0.85 7.13
C GLY A 489 18.56 0.32 6.62
N ASN A 490 18.36 0.42 5.32
CA ASN A 490 17.49 1.43 4.73
C ASN A 490 16.01 1.25 5.10
N ILE A 491 15.54 0.00 5.23
CA ILE A 491 14.17 -0.30 5.66
C ILE A 491 13.99 0.07 7.14
N VAL A 492 14.96 -0.31 7.98
CA VAL A 492 14.97 0.05 9.41
C VAL A 492 15.02 1.57 9.57
N ALA A 493 15.86 2.27 8.80
CA ALA A 493 15.96 3.73 8.84
C ALA A 493 14.63 4.38 8.47
N MET A 494 13.98 3.97 7.38
CA MET A 494 12.68 4.49 6.97
C MET A 494 11.62 4.27 8.04
N GLN A 495 11.57 3.08 8.66
CA GLN A 495 10.62 2.77 9.74
C GLN A 495 10.80 3.67 10.96
N ILE A 496 12.04 3.90 11.43
CA ILE A 496 12.27 4.73 12.62
C ILE A 496 12.13 6.23 12.33
N ILE A 497 12.42 6.69 11.10
CA ILE A 497 12.26 8.08 10.69
C ILE A 497 10.77 8.43 10.60
N ILE A 498 9.96 7.61 9.91
CA ILE A 498 8.50 7.80 9.86
C ILE A 498 7.88 7.62 11.25
N GLY A 499 8.33 6.63 12.03
CA GLY A 499 7.92 6.46 13.42
C GLY A 499 8.29 7.64 14.32
N GLY A 500 9.43 8.30 14.07
CA GLY A 500 9.85 9.53 14.74
C GLY A 500 8.88 10.68 14.49
N MET A 501 8.42 10.85 13.23
CA MET A 501 7.39 11.85 12.91
C MET A 501 6.08 11.61 13.66
N MET A 502 5.69 10.33 13.87
CA MET A 502 4.49 9.97 14.63
C MET A 502 4.62 10.26 16.14
N LEU A 503 5.83 10.15 16.67
CA LEU A 503 6.10 10.26 18.11
C LEU A 503 6.56 11.66 18.56
N GLN A 504 7.03 12.50 17.64
CA GLN A 504 7.46 13.85 17.98
C GLN A 504 6.27 14.72 18.41
N PRO A 505 6.49 15.66 19.35
CA PRO A 505 5.43 16.57 19.80
C PRO A 505 5.03 17.54 18.67
N CYS A 506 3.88 18.19 18.84
CA CYS A 506 3.51 19.34 18.02
C CYS A 506 4.56 20.45 18.15
N ASN A 507 5.00 21.04 17.05
CA ASN A 507 6.09 22.01 16.96
C ASN A 507 7.39 21.49 17.59
N PRO A 508 7.94 20.38 17.05
CA PRO A 508 9.13 19.78 17.60
C PRO A 508 10.35 20.68 17.42
N THR A 509 11.34 20.49 18.28
CA THR A 509 12.71 20.95 18.08
C THR A 509 13.55 19.80 17.52
N PHE A 510 14.72 20.10 16.97
CA PHE A 510 15.70 19.09 16.55
C PHE A 510 15.97 18.05 17.65
N LEU A 511 16.07 18.51 18.90
CA LEU A 511 16.34 17.63 20.04
C LEU A 511 15.17 16.70 20.32
N SER A 512 13.94 17.23 20.36
CA SER A 512 12.76 16.39 20.62
C SER A 512 12.48 15.41 19.49
N ALA A 513 12.77 15.78 18.24
CA ALA A 513 12.63 14.89 17.09
C ALA A 513 13.71 13.80 17.05
N ARG A 514 14.97 14.12 17.40
CA ARG A 514 16.01 13.11 17.65
C ARG A 514 15.54 12.08 18.66
N ASP A 515 15.04 12.56 19.80
CA ASP A 515 14.60 11.71 20.89
C ASP A 515 13.37 10.88 20.50
N ALA A 516 12.49 11.41 19.64
CA ALA A 516 11.36 10.67 19.04
C ALA A 516 11.84 9.54 18.10
N ILE A 517 12.89 9.75 17.30
CA ILE A 517 13.49 8.70 16.45
C ILE A 517 14.09 7.58 17.33
N ILE A 518 14.76 7.94 18.44
CA ILE A 518 15.28 6.95 19.39
C ILE A 518 14.13 6.18 20.06
N ALA A 519 13.02 6.87 20.39
CA ALA A 519 11.83 6.23 20.93
C ALA A 519 11.14 5.32 19.90
N ALA A 520 11.14 5.67 18.61
CA ALA A 520 10.67 4.82 17.53
C ALA A 520 11.49 3.53 17.43
N ASP A 521 12.83 3.62 17.50
CA ASP A 521 13.69 2.44 17.55
C ASP A 521 13.38 1.56 18.77
N ALA A 522 13.16 2.16 19.93
CA ALA A 522 12.75 1.41 21.11
C ALA A 522 11.43 0.67 20.92
N SER A 523 10.46 1.30 20.24
CA SER A 523 9.15 0.73 19.96
C SER A 523 9.20 -0.42 18.95
N TYR A 524 9.81 -0.18 17.78
CA TYR A 524 9.82 -1.14 16.68
C TYR A 524 10.90 -2.22 16.84
N TYR A 525 12.07 -1.86 17.39
CA TYR A 525 13.25 -2.72 17.40
C TYR A 525 13.84 -2.94 18.82
N LYS A 526 13.10 -2.58 19.86
CA LYS A 526 13.51 -2.75 21.27
C LYS A 526 14.82 -2.04 21.60
N GLY A 527 15.13 -0.94 20.92
CA GLY A 527 16.34 -0.17 21.11
C GLY A 527 17.60 -0.77 20.49
N ALA A 528 17.46 -1.74 19.58
CA ALA A 528 18.61 -2.44 18.99
C ALA A 528 19.55 -1.56 18.16
N ASN A 529 19.08 -0.38 17.74
CA ASN A 529 19.84 0.56 16.93
C ASN A 529 20.19 1.86 17.67
N LYS A 530 19.83 1.96 18.96
CA LYS A 530 20.01 3.19 19.75
C LYS A 530 21.41 3.77 19.65
N CYS A 531 22.44 2.95 19.80
CA CYS A 531 23.83 3.42 19.74
C CYS A 531 24.24 3.89 18.34
N ASP A 532 23.76 3.25 17.29
CA ASP A 532 24.03 3.67 15.90
C ASP A 532 23.38 5.03 15.62
N ILE A 533 22.15 5.24 16.08
CA ILE A 533 21.42 6.49 15.96
C ILE A 533 22.14 7.62 16.72
N ILE A 534 22.53 7.37 17.98
CA ILE A 534 23.26 8.35 18.79
C ILE A 534 24.59 8.73 18.14
N LYS A 535 25.37 7.75 17.65
CA LYS A 535 26.65 8.01 16.96
C LYS A 535 26.44 8.85 15.70
N ALA A 536 25.40 8.57 14.94
CA ALA A 536 25.06 9.30 13.73
C ALA A 536 24.74 10.78 14.05
N PHE A 537 23.87 11.05 15.00
CA PHE A 537 23.56 12.42 15.43
C PHE A 537 24.78 13.11 16.02
N ALA A 538 25.57 12.42 16.85
CA ALA A 538 26.79 12.97 17.45
C ALA A 538 27.83 13.36 16.41
N LYS A 539 27.95 12.61 15.29
CA LYS A 539 28.89 12.93 14.20
C LYS A 539 28.68 14.34 13.63
N ARG A 540 27.43 14.82 13.61
CA ARG A 540 27.09 16.18 13.18
C ARG A 540 26.75 17.12 14.34
N GLY A 541 27.28 16.83 15.53
CA GLY A 541 27.22 17.76 16.67
C GLY A 541 25.92 17.72 17.46
N MET A 542 25.04 16.74 17.26
CA MET A 542 23.80 16.60 18.02
C MET A 542 23.81 15.38 18.95
N GLY A 543 24.91 15.22 19.69
CA GLY A 543 25.06 14.18 20.71
C GLY A 543 24.12 14.35 21.88
N PRO A 544 24.17 13.44 22.89
CA PRO A 544 23.24 13.42 24.03
C PRO A 544 23.24 14.67 24.90
N LYS A 545 24.34 15.43 24.92
CA LYS A 545 24.48 16.66 25.71
C LYS A 545 24.17 17.92 24.90
N ALA A 546 23.77 17.80 23.64
CA ALA A 546 23.33 18.93 22.84
C ALA A 546 22.13 19.61 23.51
N THR A 547 22.09 20.93 23.46
CA THR A 547 21.05 21.75 24.10
C THR A 547 20.48 22.75 23.09
N SER A 548 19.40 23.44 23.47
CA SER A 548 18.76 24.49 22.67
C SER A 548 19.68 25.69 22.38
N SER A 549 20.89 25.75 22.98
CA SER A 549 21.91 26.75 22.63
C SER A 549 22.51 26.54 21.25
N ARG A 550 22.15 25.43 20.55
CA ARG A 550 22.61 25.07 19.20
C ARG A 550 24.14 24.99 19.08
N ARG A 551 24.83 24.58 20.18
CA ARG A 551 26.26 24.30 20.16
C ARG A 551 26.48 22.81 19.88
N ASN A 552 27.49 22.51 19.09
CA ASN A 552 27.83 21.12 18.77
C ASN A 552 28.22 20.34 20.04
N ASP A 553 27.64 19.17 20.17
CA ASP A 553 28.04 18.10 21.09
C ASP A 553 28.38 16.85 20.32
N PHE A 554 29.62 16.48 20.28
CA PHE A 554 30.12 15.26 19.59
C PHE A 554 30.27 14.09 20.56
N SER A 555 29.79 14.21 21.80
CA SER A 555 29.92 13.16 22.79
C SER A 555 29.05 11.94 22.44
N VAL A 556 29.56 10.75 22.79
CA VAL A 556 28.87 9.48 22.66
C VAL A 556 28.89 8.83 24.04
N PRO A 557 27.76 8.27 24.54
CA PRO A 557 27.74 7.58 25.82
C PRO A 557 28.72 6.41 25.85
N SER A 558 29.29 6.10 27.02
CA SER A 558 30.26 5.03 27.18
C SER A 558 29.72 3.65 26.75
N GLU A 559 28.45 3.38 27.00
CA GLU A 559 27.79 2.16 26.57
C GLU A 559 27.69 2.02 25.03
N CYS A 560 27.86 3.12 24.30
CA CYS A 560 27.85 3.15 22.84
C CYS A 560 29.25 3.28 22.22
N SER A 561 30.32 3.54 23.00
CA SER A 561 31.68 3.77 22.49
C SER A 561 32.42 2.50 22.04
N GLY A 562 31.89 1.32 22.30
CA GLY A 562 32.50 0.05 21.87
C GLY A 562 33.57 -0.50 22.84
N ASP A 563 33.90 0.24 23.89
CA ASP A 563 34.86 -0.16 24.93
C ASP A 563 34.25 -1.03 26.04
N THR A 564 32.99 -1.43 25.90
CA THR A 564 32.34 -2.32 26.88
C THR A 564 32.67 -3.77 26.55
N PRO A 565 33.33 -4.54 27.49
CA PRO A 565 33.48 -5.97 27.30
C PRO A 565 32.09 -6.63 27.15
N PRO A 566 31.96 -7.70 26.37
CA PRO A 566 30.67 -8.37 26.20
C PRO A 566 30.15 -8.77 27.58
N PRO A 567 28.83 -8.72 27.83
CA PRO A 567 28.25 -9.09 29.12
C PRO A 567 28.71 -10.49 29.47
N ARG A 568 29.41 -10.60 30.58
CA ARG A 568 29.92 -11.86 31.11
C ARG A 568 28.72 -12.79 31.31
N SER A 569 28.68 -13.84 30.53
CA SER A 569 27.70 -14.92 30.68
C SER A 569 27.80 -15.42 32.13
N THR A 570 26.84 -15.06 32.95
CA THR A 570 26.70 -15.66 34.30
C THR A 570 26.10 -17.05 34.12
N THR A 571 26.99 -18.00 33.90
CA THR A 571 26.66 -19.42 34.11
C THR A 571 26.39 -19.60 35.59
N THR A 572 25.13 -19.67 35.97
CA THR A 572 24.71 -19.98 37.32
C THR A 572 25.09 -21.44 37.62
N THR A 573 26.26 -21.61 38.18
CA THR A 573 26.65 -22.90 38.83
C THR A 573 25.95 -22.95 40.18
N THR A 574 24.92 -23.75 40.29
CA THR A 574 24.25 -24.08 41.56
C THR A 574 25.23 -24.84 42.46
N ALA A 575 25.86 -24.13 43.37
CA ALA A 575 26.63 -24.77 44.45
C ALA A 575 25.77 -24.79 45.72
N THR A 576 25.26 -25.95 46.03
CA THR A 576 24.64 -26.28 47.33
C THR A 576 25.66 -26.03 48.43
N LYS A 577 25.38 -25.14 49.37
CA LYS A 577 26.13 -25.05 50.62
C LYS A 577 25.21 -24.93 51.82
N THR A 578 25.46 -25.84 52.71
CA THR A 578 24.88 -26.17 54.00
C THR A 578 24.90 -24.98 54.98
N ARG A 579 23.82 -24.89 55.71
CA ARG A 579 23.46 -23.98 56.78
C ARG A 579 24.46 -24.05 57.97
N THR A 580 24.87 -22.83 58.43
CA THR A 580 25.26 -22.65 59.82
C THR A 580 24.69 -21.32 60.31
N THR A 581 23.90 -21.43 61.38
CA THR A 581 23.24 -20.36 62.12
C THR A 581 24.22 -19.62 63.02
N THR A 582 24.16 -18.29 63.04
CA THR A 582 24.58 -17.55 64.25
C THR A 582 23.68 -16.30 64.37
N THR A 583 23.03 -16.26 65.53
CA THR A 583 22.10 -15.23 66.00
C THR A 583 22.88 -14.05 66.56
N THR A 584 22.53 -12.80 66.21
CA THR A 584 22.70 -11.69 67.15
C THR A 584 21.66 -10.60 66.85
N ALA A 585 20.98 -10.19 67.91
CA ALA A 585 19.83 -9.33 67.97
C ALA A 585 20.18 -7.84 68.09
N ARG A 586 19.12 -7.03 67.92
CA ARG A 586 18.90 -5.68 68.45
C ARG A 586 19.16 -4.52 67.46
N ARG A 587 18.28 -3.56 67.22
CA ARG A 587 17.32 -2.86 68.11
C ARG A 587 16.37 -2.00 67.25
N THR A 588 15.12 -1.94 67.70
CA THR A 588 13.95 -1.14 67.29
C THR A 588 14.19 0.39 67.32
N THR A 589 13.60 1.12 66.39
CA THR A 589 12.92 2.40 66.70
C THR A 589 11.74 2.61 65.78
N THR A 590 10.60 2.76 66.41
CA THR A 590 9.27 3.06 65.88
C THR A 590 9.13 4.57 65.67
N THR A 591 8.54 4.99 64.56
CA THR A 591 7.84 6.29 64.56
C THR A 591 6.57 6.17 63.74
N THR A 592 5.47 6.31 64.43
CA THR A 592 4.09 6.32 64.00
C THR A 592 3.73 7.71 63.45
N ARG A 593 3.02 7.78 62.32
CA ARG A 593 2.10 8.90 62.09
C ARG A 593 0.93 8.50 61.17
N ARG A 594 -0.15 8.27 61.77
CA ARG A 594 -1.57 8.60 61.68
C ARG A 594 -2.18 8.82 60.29
N ALA A 595 -3.11 7.93 59.97
CA ALA A 595 -4.09 7.95 58.90
C ALA A 595 -5.18 9.01 59.17
N THR A 596 -5.66 9.65 58.10
CA THR A 596 -6.96 10.31 58.11
C THR A 596 -7.84 9.69 57.02
N THR A 597 -8.92 9.09 57.48
CA THR A 597 -10.00 8.47 56.73
C THR A 597 -10.92 9.53 56.13
N THR A 598 -11.26 9.44 54.86
CA THR A 598 -12.48 10.08 54.36
C THR A 598 -13.27 9.08 53.55
N THR A 599 -14.39 8.70 54.11
CA THR A 599 -15.43 7.83 53.57
C THR A 599 -16.20 8.55 52.46
N ARG A 600 -16.38 7.88 51.30
CA ARG A 600 -17.47 8.23 50.37
C ARG A 600 -18.11 6.97 49.81
N ARG A 601 -19.38 6.94 50.07
CA ARG A 601 -20.49 6.03 49.85
C ARG A 601 -20.55 5.39 48.48
N ALA A 602 -20.66 4.07 48.45
CA ALA A 602 -20.96 3.25 47.28
C ALA A 602 -22.46 3.31 46.94
N THR A 603 -22.79 3.53 45.68
CA THR A 603 -24.10 3.28 45.12
C THR A 603 -24.05 1.98 44.32
N THR A 604 -24.83 1.02 44.74
CA THR A 604 -25.01 -0.30 44.15
C THR A 604 -25.83 -0.18 42.87
N THR A 605 -25.30 -0.63 41.75
CA THR A 605 -26.11 -0.91 40.55
C THR A 605 -26.00 -2.40 40.23
N THR A 606 -27.11 -3.06 40.34
CA THR A 606 -27.28 -4.49 40.10
C THR A 606 -27.11 -4.79 38.61
N ARG A 607 -26.08 -5.55 38.27
CA ARG A 607 -25.85 -6.07 36.91
C ARG A 607 -26.43 -7.50 36.83
N ARG A 608 -27.44 -7.61 36.02
CA ARG A 608 -28.10 -8.89 35.68
C ARG A 608 -27.14 -9.71 34.79
N THR A 609 -26.69 -10.82 35.30
CA THR A 609 -25.86 -11.81 34.59
C THR A 609 -26.74 -12.52 33.55
N ARG A 610 -26.40 -12.43 32.29
CA ARG A 610 -26.92 -13.26 31.23
C ARG A 610 -25.91 -14.35 30.94
N THR A 611 -26.25 -15.57 31.32
CA THR A 611 -25.50 -16.77 31.01
C THR A 611 -25.60 -17.06 29.52
N THR A 612 -24.46 -17.00 28.80
CA THR A 612 -24.34 -17.53 27.44
C THR A 612 -23.75 -18.91 27.54
N THR A 613 -24.59 -19.90 27.28
CA THR A 613 -24.17 -21.27 27.00
C THR A 613 -23.50 -21.29 25.64
N THR A 614 -22.19 -21.58 25.63
CA THR A 614 -21.42 -21.95 24.44
C THR A 614 -21.86 -23.35 24.02
N ALA A 615 -22.58 -23.42 22.89
CA ALA A 615 -22.79 -24.67 22.19
C ALA A 615 -21.55 -24.98 21.34
N SER A 616 -20.91 -26.09 21.63
CA SER A 616 -19.86 -26.69 20.82
C SER A 616 -20.41 -27.10 19.46
N LYS A 617 -19.69 -26.73 18.41
CA LYS A 617 -19.93 -27.12 17.01
C LYS A 617 -19.73 -28.64 16.91
N PRO A 618 -20.67 -29.40 16.36
CA PRO A 618 -20.47 -30.82 16.13
C PRO A 618 -19.52 -31.02 14.93
N GLU A 619 -18.60 -31.96 15.05
CA GLU A 619 -17.83 -32.50 13.92
C GLU A 619 -18.78 -33.16 12.92
N PRO A 620 -18.52 -33.05 11.60
CA PRO A 620 -19.35 -33.66 10.59
C PRO A 620 -19.18 -35.18 10.60
N THR A 621 -20.23 -35.86 10.95
CA THR A 621 -20.35 -37.31 10.82
C THR A 621 -20.63 -37.73 9.37
N GLU A 622 -20.08 -38.84 8.98
CA GLU A 622 -20.07 -39.46 7.67
C GLU A 622 -21.46 -39.75 7.08
N ALA A 623 -22.10 -38.81 6.42
CA ALA A 623 -23.11 -39.07 5.41
C ALA A 623 -23.38 -37.78 4.60
N CYS A 624 -23.05 -37.80 3.33
CA CYS A 624 -23.45 -36.73 2.42
C CYS A 624 -24.93 -36.79 2.16
N ASP A 625 -25.71 -36.02 2.91
CA ASP A 625 -27.13 -35.84 2.61
C ASP A 625 -27.31 -34.74 1.57
N ILE A 626 -28.21 -34.97 0.60
CA ILE A 626 -28.46 -34.13 -0.58
C ILE A 626 -28.88 -32.69 -0.22
N VAL A 627 -29.29 -32.46 1.03
CA VAL A 627 -29.75 -31.15 1.52
C VAL A 627 -28.60 -30.20 1.86
N ASP A 628 -27.42 -30.71 2.25
CA ASP A 628 -26.27 -29.89 2.60
C ASP A 628 -25.51 -29.33 1.38
N PHE A 629 -25.75 -29.86 0.19
CA PHE A 629 -25.09 -29.44 -1.03
C PHE A 629 -25.47 -28.00 -1.47
N CYS A 630 -26.72 -27.57 -1.20
CA CYS A 630 -27.16 -26.21 -1.52
C CYS A 630 -26.52 -25.14 -0.62
N CYS A 631 -26.18 -25.47 0.63
CA CYS A 631 -25.58 -24.54 1.58
C CYS A 631 -24.09 -24.30 1.31
N LEU A 632 -23.37 -25.30 0.79
CA LEU A 632 -21.94 -25.21 0.47
C LEU A 632 -21.64 -24.38 -0.78
N MET A 633 -22.58 -24.32 -1.73
CA MET A 633 -22.37 -23.59 -2.99
C MET A 633 -22.64 -22.09 -2.89
N LEU A 634 -23.28 -21.60 -1.84
CA LEU A 634 -23.78 -20.22 -1.77
C LEU A 634 -23.16 -19.35 -0.69
N GLY A 635 -22.25 -19.88 0.14
CA GLY A 635 -21.54 -19.08 1.15
C GLY A 635 -22.44 -18.33 2.15
N HIS A 636 -23.73 -18.70 2.29
CA HIS A 636 -24.67 -18.07 3.20
C HIS A 636 -25.35 -19.06 4.13
N TYR A 637 -25.40 -18.69 5.40
CA TYR A 637 -26.00 -19.42 6.49
C TYR A 637 -27.43 -19.89 6.18
N CYS A 638 -27.63 -21.21 6.24
CA CYS A 638 -28.98 -21.76 6.44
C CYS A 638 -29.28 -21.76 7.94
N THR A 639 -30.27 -21.00 8.35
CA THR A 639 -30.88 -21.11 9.70
C THR A 639 -31.89 -22.23 9.68
#